data_df9e9e2d86c7ded2c339f56a11411f79
#
_entry.id   df9e9e2d86c7ded2c339f56a11411f79
#
_cell.length_a   1.000
_cell.length_b   1.000
_cell.length_c   1.000
_cell.angle_alpha   90.00
_cell.angle_beta   90.00
_cell.angle_gamma   90.00
#
_symmetry.space_group_name_H-M   'P 1'
#
loop_
_entity.id
_entity.type
_entity.pdbx_description
1 polymer ?
#
loop_
_entity_poly.entity_id
_entity_poly.type
_entity_poly.pdbx_seq_one_letter_code
_entity_poly.pdbx_strand_id
1 'polypeptide(L)'
;MLASTAGALVDTAVLGRHATATLAAFALTMAVYTPATATVAGALRGVMPFTAAHDEDPDALLPVVRDGLWLAIATGLLGALAVAGVPLIGLASGVPHRTLSELGVFPHLMAAAVLVAAMGNAATSTLVGLGRSRLVMRAGMSGTAAAVVLSPALVNGVGPLDGLGLPGAGIAMLTAAAISAAVAHTGLRRCAVLASRPLGPGTPRVRAVVALAGVGLPLAATVLIKFAVLGVLAVAAARIDPVHAAAHSISVSLTGLVFTAAVAVGQATIPLVAPHLKAKDVRGVRTAVRAGAVTALGAVLLIGGVLAVLRVPVLSLFTHDAAARDQILALLPLVLLVVVTDALQAVFGFGLVAIRDTVPSLLAFAVCYGLLALAAVPLTARGGLTALWLALLGANTLLVVGQATFFHRRSGRLGVSGPGTD
;
A
#
# COMPACT_ATOMS: atom_id res chain seq x y z
N MET A 1 -7.17 2.62 -3.89
CA MET A 1 -6.06 3.35 -3.23
C MET A 1 -6.23 4.87 -3.24
N LEU A 2 -6.38 5.57 -4.39
CA LEU A 2 -6.72 7.02 -4.39
C LEU A 2 -7.95 7.32 -3.53
N ALA A 3 -8.90 6.44 -3.59
CA ALA A 3 -10.12 6.47 -2.84
C ALA A 3 -9.92 6.36 -1.32
N SER A 4 -9.03 5.49 -0.84
CA SER A 4 -8.72 5.37 0.61
C SER A 4 -7.99 6.59 1.16
N THR A 5 -7.18 7.26 0.34
CA THR A 5 -6.52 8.51 0.70
C THR A 5 -7.54 9.64 0.87
N ALA A 6 -8.57 9.69 0.02
CA ALA A 6 -9.65 10.66 0.15
C ALA A 6 -10.44 10.48 1.46
N GLY A 7 -10.73 9.24 1.87
CA GLY A 7 -11.37 8.95 3.17
C GLY A 7 -10.57 9.50 4.36
N ALA A 8 -9.26 9.20 4.41
CA ALA A 8 -8.39 9.67 5.49
C ALA A 8 -8.26 11.20 5.55
N LEU A 9 -8.29 11.88 4.39
CA LEU A 9 -8.31 13.35 4.34
C LEU A 9 -9.62 13.91 4.90
N VAL A 10 -10.76 13.30 4.57
CA VAL A 10 -12.07 13.69 5.13
C VAL A 10 -12.08 13.51 6.64
N ASP A 11 -11.61 12.36 7.14
CA ASP A 11 -11.54 12.09 8.59
C ASP A 11 -10.66 13.12 9.31
N THR A 12 -9.48 13.43 8.75
CA THR A 12 -8.60 14.46 9.32
C THR A 12 -9.24 15.84 9.32
N ALA A 13 -9.92 16.22 8.24
CA ALA A 13 -10.58 17.54 8.14
C ALA A 13 -11.77 17.65 9.08
N VAL A 14 -12.53 16.57 9.26
CA VAL A 14 -13.69 16.53 10.14
C VAL A 14 -13.26 16.53 11.62
N LEU A 15 -12.30 15.68 11.99
CA LEU A 15 -11.78 15.59 13.37
C LEU A 15 -10.95 16.82 13.77
N GLY A 16 -10.30 17.50 12.80
CA GLY A 16 -9.55 18.73 13.07
C GLY A 16 -10.41 19.90 13.56
N ARG A 17 -11.73 19.80 13.44
CA ARG A 17 -12.70 20.77 14.01
C ARG A 17 -13.10 20.45 15.45
N HIS A 18 -12.75 19.26 15.95
CA HIS A 18 -12.96 18.84 17.34
C HIS A 18 -11.74 19.19 18.22
N ALA A 19 -11.68 18.66 19.43
CA ALA A 19 -10.60 18.95 20.36
C ALA A 19 -9.23 18.46 19.85
N THR A 20 -8.17 19.22 20.13
CA THR A 20 -6.78 18.89 19.73
C THR A 20 -6.34 17.51 20.26
N ALA A 21 -6.81 17.10 21.46
CA ALA A 21 -6.50 15.79 22.03
C ALA A 21 -7.13 14.65 21.22
N THR A 22 -8.33 14.82 20.69
CA THR A 22 -9.01 13.83 19.81
C THR A 22 -8.25 13.65 18.49
N LEU A 23 -7.78 14.75 17.90
CA LEU A 23 -6.95 14.69 16.70
C LEU A 23 -5.60 14.01 16.97
N ALA A 24 -4.98 14.24 18.13
CA ALA A 24 -3.76 13.58 18.54
C ALA A 24 -3.95 12.06 18.73
N ALA A 25 -5.06 11.63 19.34
CA ALA A 25 -5.43 10.22 19.50
C ALA A 25 -5.68 9.54 18.14
N PHE A 26 -6.37 10.22 17.23
CA PHE A 26 -6.54 9.77 15.84
C PHE A 26 -5.19 9.58 15.16
N ALA A 27 -4.32 10.61 15.19
CA ALA A 27 -3.01 10.58 14.55
C ALA A 27 -2.12 9.44 15.09
N LEU A 28 -2.12 9.22 16.41
CA LEU A 28 -1.40 8.14 17.08
C LEU A 28 -1.85 6.77 16.56
N THR A 29 -3.16 6.56 16.46
CA THR A 29 -3.71 5.29 15.96
C THR A 29 -3.39 5.10 14.48
N MET A 30 -3.52 6.16 13.67
CA MET A 30 -3.23 6.11 12.22
C MET A 30 -1.75 5.87 11.92
N ALA A 31 -0.84 6.30 12.79
CA ALA A 31 0.59 6.03 12.66
C ALA A 31 0.92 4.53 12.70
N VAL A 32 0.10 3.71 13.35
CA VAL A 32 0.24 2.24 13.37
C VAL A 32 -0.70 1.58 12.35
N TYR A 33 -1.93 2.07 12.22
CA TYR A 33 -2.94 1.50 11.33
C TYR A 33 -2.52 1.53 9.85
N THR A 34 -1.99 2.66 9.38
CA THR A 34 -1.61 2.81 7.96
C THR A 34 -0.49 1.85 7.54
N PRO A 35 0.64 1.76 8.26
CA PRO A 35 1.65 0.75 7.97
C PRO A 35 1.15 -0.68 8.12
N ALA A 36 0.33 -0.98 9.14
CA ALA A 36 -0.20 -2.31 9.38
C ALA A 36 -1.08 -2.77 8.20
N THR A 37 -2.05 -1.95 7.78
CA THR A 37 -2.93 -2.28 6.65
C THR A 37 -2.17 -2.41 5.33
N ALA A 38 -1.20 -1.53 5.08
CA ALA A 38 -0.36 -1.59 3.88
C ALA A 38 0.52 -2.85 3.86
N THR A 39 1.08 -3.25 5.01
CA THR A 39 1.89 -4.46 5.17
C THR A 39 1.03 -5.72 4.94
N VAL A 40 -0.16 -5.78 5.54
CA VAL A 40 -1.14 -6.86 5.32
C VAL A 40 -1.53 -6.95 3.84
N ALA A 41 -1.84 -5.82 3.20
CA ALA A 41 -2.11 -5.78 1.77
C ALA A 41 -0.91 -6.26 0.94
N GLY A 42 0.31 -5.92 1.35
CA GLY A 42 1.57 -6.41 0.77
C GLY A 42 1.65 -7.93 0.79
N ALA A 43 1.41 -8.55 1.95
CA ALA A 43 1.41 -10.00 2.11
C ALA A 43 0.38 -10.68 1.18
N LEU A 44 -0.81 -10.13 1.08
CA LEU A 44 -1.90 -10.71 0.30
C LEU A 44 -1.73 -10.56 -1.22
N ARG A 45 -0.88 -9.65 -1.68
CA ARG A 45 -0.47 -9.59 -3.10
C ARG A 45 0.26 -10.86 -3.55
N GLY A 46 0.86 -11.62 -2.62
CA GLY A 46 1.45 -12.93 -2.89
C GLY A 46 0.45 -13.96 -3.43
N VAL A 47 -0.85 -13.76 -3.26
CA VAL A 47 -1.91 -14.63 -3.81
C VAL A 47 -2.06 -14.46 -5.33
N MET A 48 -1.77 -13.26 -5.87
CA MET A 48 -2.02 -12.91 -7.28
C MET A 48 -1.39 -13.86 -8.29
N PRO A 49 -0.09 -14.23 -8.21
CA PRO A 49 0.53 -15.10 -9.21
C PRO A 49 0.03 -16.56 -9.16
N PHE A 50 -0.52 -16.98 -8.02
CA PHE A 50 -1.11 -18.31 -7.91
C PHE A 50 -2.51 -18.35 -8.52
N THR A 51 -3.32 -17.31 -8.31
CA THR A 51 -4.65 -17.20 -8.94
C THR A 51 -4.54 -16.99 -10.45
N ALA A 52 -3.59 -16.18 -10.91
CA ALA A 52 -3.31 -15.98 -12.33
C ALA A 52 -2.86 -17.26 -13.06
N ALA A 53 -2.21 -18.20 -12.34
CA ALA A 53 -1.82 -19.48 -12.92
C ALA A 53 -3.00 -20.46 -13.12
N HIS A 54 -4.13 -20.26 -12.45
CA HIS A 54 -5.30 -21.13 -12.47
C HIS A 54 -6.59 -20.42 -12.90
N ASP A 55 -6.46 -19.41 -13.74
CA ASP A 55 -7.55 -18.54 -14.19
C ASP A 55 -8.64 -19.24 -15.01
N GLU A 56 -8.35 -20.39 -15.62
CA GLU A 56 -9.26 -21.20 -16.42
C GLU A 56 -9.73 -22.49 -15.73
N ASP A 57 -9.12 -22.87 -14.61
CA ASP A 57 -9.41 -24.12 -13.88
C ASP A 57 -10.07 -23.83 -12.51
N PRO A 58 -11.41 -23.98 -12.40
CA PRO A 58 -12.13 -23.72 -11.15
C PRO A 58 -11.73 -24.63 -10.00
N ASP A 59 -11.34 -25.89 -10.28
CA ASP A 59 -11.02 -26.87 -9.26
C ASP A 59 -9.61 -26.63 -8.68
N ALA A 60 -8.69 -26.13 -9.46
CA ALA A 60 -7.39 -25.68 -8.98
C ALA A 60 -7.42 -24.27 -8.36
N LEU A 61 -8.29 -23.37 -8.85
CA LEU A 61 -8.41 -21.99 -8.36
C LEU A 61 -9.05 -21.91 -6.97
N LEU A 62 -10.15 -22.66 -6.73
CA LEU A 62 -10.90 -22.60 -5.48
C LEU A 62 -10.04 -22.89 -4.23
N PRO A 63 -9.18 -23.92 -4.24
CA PRO A 63 -8.25 -24.13 -3.14
C PRO A 63 -7.30 -22.96 -2.89
N VAL A 64 -6.77 -22.30 -3.95
CA VAL A 64 -5.89 -21.14 -3.81
C VAL A 64 -6.62 -19.94 -3.17
N VAL A 65 -7.88 -19.73 -3.53
CA VAL A 65 -8.72 -18.68 -2.92
C VAL A 65 -8.90 -18.93 -1.43
N ARG A 66 -9.18 -20.18 -1.04
CA ARG A 66 -9.34 -20.58 0.38
C ARG A 66 -8.05 -20.43 1.18
N ASP A 67 -6.91 -20.84 0.62
CA ASP A 67 -5.61 -20.64 1.25
C ASP A 67 -5.25 -19.16 1.37
N GLY A 68 -5.64 -18.34 0.39
CA GLY A 68 -5.52 -16.88 0.45
C GLY A 68 -6.36 -16.24 1.56
N LEU A 69 -7.54 -16.79 1.86
CA LEU A 69 -8.36 -16.38 3.01
C LEU A 69 -7.70 -16.73 4.33
N TRP A 70 -7.09 -17.93 4.46
CA TRP A 70 -6.33 -18.29 5.65
C TRP A 70 -5.11 -17.39 5.86
N LEU A 71 -4.39 -17.06 4.79
CA LEU A 71 -3.30 -16.08 4.86
C LEU A 71 -3.82 -14.70 5.30
N ALA A 72 -5.01 -14.30 4.83
CA ALA A 72 -5.64 -13.04 5.24
C ALA A 72 -6.03 -13.03 6.72
N ILE A 73 -6.58 -14.12 7.22
CA ILE A 73 -6.88 -14.28 8.66
C ILE A 73 -5.59 -14.16 9.48
N ALA A 74 -4.54 -14.89 9.12
CA ALA A 74 -3.29 -14.88 9.87
C ALA A 74 -2.62 -13.49 9.86
N THR A 75 -2.44 -12.89 8.69
CA THR A 75 -1.80 -11.56 8.57
C THR A 75 -2.70 -10.44 9.09
N GLY A 76 -4.02 -10.56 8.91
CA GLY A 76 -5.02 -9.63 9.43
C GLY A 76 -5.06 -9.62 10.96
N LEU A 77 -4.98 -10.79 11.61
CA LEU A 77 -4.88 -10.90 13.07
C LEU A 77 -3.60 -10.25 13.60
N LEU A 78 -2.45 -10.48 12.96
CA LEU A 78 -1.20 -9.84 13.34
C LEU A 78 -1.28 -8.31 13.21
N GLY A 79 -1.85 -7.82 12.11
CA GLY A 79 -2.06 -6.38 11.93
C GLY A 79 -3.07 -5.80 12.92
N ALA A 80 -4.15 -6.52 13.21
CA ALA A 80 -5.16 -6.14 14.20
C ALA A 80 -4.57 -6.06 15.62
N LEU A 81 -3.74 -7.04 16.01
CA LEU A 81 -3.03 -7.03 17.30
C LEU A 81 -2.09 -5.84 17.42
N ALA A 82 -1.36 -5.48 16.35
CA ALA A 82 -0.50 -4.31 16.36
C ALA A 82 -1.30 -3.02 16.59
N VAL A 83 -2.47 -2.88 15.95
CA VAL A 83 -3.33 -1.70 16.10
C VAL A 83 -4.05 -1.68 17.46
N ALA A 84 -4.53 -2.83 17.94
CA ALA A 84 -5.10 -2.94 19.28
C ALA A 84 -4.08 -2.60 20.38
N GLY A 85 -2.78 -2.83 20.12
CA GLY A 85 -1.67 -2.49 20.99
C GLY A 85 -1.30 -1.00 21.03
N VAL A 86 -1.95 -0.12 20.26
CA VAL A 86 -1.65 1.33 20.23
C VAL A 86 -1.66 1.98 21.61
N PRO A 87 -2.60 1.69 22.54
CA PRO A 87 -2.53 2.26 23.88
C PRO A 87 -1.26 1.88 24.64
N LEU A 88 -0.78 0.64 24.51
CA LEU A 88 0.46 0.16 25.13
C LEU A 88 1.68 0.80 24.49
N ILE A 89 1.70 0.92 23.16
CA ILE A 89 2.77 1.61 22.41
C ILE A 89 2.85 3.07 22.83
N GLY A 90 1.70 3.75 22.95
CA GLY A 90 1.63 5.13 23.38
C GLY A 90 2.12 5.33 24.81
N LEU A 91 1.75 4.43 25.73
CA LEU A 91 2.23 4.43 27.11
C LEU A 91 3.75 4.26 27.16
N ALA A 92 4.28 3.27 26.47
CA ALA A 92 5.73 3.01 26.39
C ALA A 92 6.52 4.15 25.74
N SER A 93 5.88 4.93 24.86
CA SER A 93 6.46 6.08 24.17
C SER A 93 6.32 7.39 24.93
N GLY A 94 5.74 7.39 26.14
CA GLY A 94 5.59 8.59 26.95
C GLY A 94 4.50 9.55 26.46
N VAL A 95 3.50 9.04 25.72
CA VAL A 95 2.36 9.87 25.27
C VAL A 95 1.54 10.32 26.47
N PRO A 96 1.12 11.62 26.55
CA PRO A 96 0.36 12.15 27.68
C PRO A 96 -0.91 11.36 27.97
N HIS A 97 -1.21 11.12 29.23
CA HIS A 97 -2.40 10.38 29.68
C HIS A 97 -3.71 10.93 29.12
N ARG A 98 -3.81 12.25 28.93
CA ARG A 98 -4.97 12.89 28.32
C ARG A 98 -5.21 12.40 26.88
N THR A 99 -4.16 12.22 26.07
CA THR A 99 -4.28 11.68 24.71
C THR A 99 -4.62 10.20 24.72
N LEU A 100 -4.06 9.44 25.69
CA LEU A 100 -4.36 8.02 25.84
C LEU A 100 -5.81 7.77 26.29
N SER A 101 -6.37 8.62 27.17
CA SER A 101 -7.77 8.50 27.57
C SER A 101 -8.76 8.81 26.45
N GLU A 102 -8.38 9.68 25.49
CA GLU A 102 -9.19 9.99 24.30
C GLU A 102 -9.23 8.84 23.27
N LEU A 103 -8.30 7.88 23.32
CA LEU A 103 -8.30 6.73 22.41
C LEU A 103 -9.59 5.90 22.52
N GLY A 104 -10.11 5.69 23.74
CA GLY A 104 -11.33 4.94 23.99
C GLY A 104 -11.38 3.61 23.23
N VAL A 105 -12.47 3.38 22.52
CA VAL A 105 -12.69 2.17 21.71
C VAL A 105 -12.09 2.27 20.30
N PHE A 106 -11.57 3.43 19.91
CA PHE A 106 -11.12 3.68 18.54
C PHE A 106 -10.03 2.70 18.04
N PRO A 107 -8.96 2.38 18.79
CA PRO A 107 -7.97 1.39 18.35
C PRO A 107 -8.56 -0.01 18.13
N HIS A 108 -9.57 -0.42 18.89
CA HIS A 108 -10.25 -1.71 18.73
C HIS A 108 -11.12 -1.73 17.46
N LEU A 109 -11.83 -0.64 17.16
CA LEU A 109 -12.56 -0.49 15.90
C LEU A 109 -11.60 -0.54 14.70
N MET A 110 -10.46 0.12 14.82
CA MET A 110 -9.43 0.09 13.77
C MET A 110 -8.77 -1.28 13.63
N ALA A 111 -8.56 -2.02 14.73
CA ALA A 111 -8.10 -3.40 14.69
C ALA A 111 -9.09 -4.32 13.94
N ALA A 112 -10.39 -4.17 14.21
CA ALA A 112 -11.44 -4.87 13.47
C ALA A 112 -11.43 -4.47 11.98
N ALA A 113 -11.22 -3.18 11.68
CA ALA A 113 -11.11 -2.70 10.31
C ALA A 113 -9.92 -3.30 9.56
N VAL A 114 -8.76 -3.52 10.20
CA VAL A 114 -7.61 -4.23 9.61
C VAL A 114 -7.99 -5.65 9.22
N LEU A 115 -8.67 -6.37 10.11
CA LEU A 115 -9.05 -7.77 9.83
C LEU A 115 -10.05 -7.86 8.68
N VAL A 116 -11.05 -7.00 8.67
CA VAL A 116 -12.05 -6.91 7.57
C VAL A 116 -11.36 -6.50 6.26
N ALA A 117 -10.46 -5.53 6.30
CA ALA A 117 -9.69 -5.11 5.14
C ALA A 117 -8.78 -6.24 4.61
N ALA A 118 -8.19 -7.06 5.49
CA ALA A 118 -7.41 -8.23 5.08
C ALA A 118 -8.26 -9.21 4.26
N MET A 119 -9.47 -9.53 4.71
CA MET A 119 -10.39 -10.38 3.96
C MET A 119 -10.74 -9.77 2.60
N GLY A 120 -11.01 -8.45 2.55
CA GLY A 120 -11.25 -7.72 1.30
C GLY A 120 -10.03 -7.74 0.38
N ASN A 121 -8.81 -7.59 0.93
CA ASN A 121 -7.56 -7.63 0.17
C ASN A 121 -7.27 -9.01 -0.43
N ALA A 122 -7.63 -10.12 0.24
CA ALA A 122 -7.52 -11.45 -0.36
C ALA A 122 -8.44 -11.60 -1.58
N ALA A 123 -9.68 -11.12 -1.48
CA ALA A 123 -10.61 -11.13 -2.60
C ALA A 123 -10.15 -10.22 -3.75
N THR A 124 -9.68 -9.00 -3.46
CA THR A 124 -9.19 -8.09 -4.50
C THR A 124 -7.91 -8.60 -5.15
N SER A 125 -6.98 -9.21 -4.39
CA SER A 125 -5.77 -9.84 -4.94
C SER A 125 -6.13 -10.99 -5.89
N THR A 126 -7.11 -11.82 -5.53
CA THR A 126 -7.64 -12.85 -6.42
C THR A 126 -8.24 -12.24 -7.70
N LEU A 127 -9.09 -11.21 -7.57
CA LEU A 127 -9.69 -10.53 -8.72
C LEU A 127 -8.63 -9.89 -9.65
N VAL A 128 -7.56 -9.32 -9.09
CA VAL A 128 -6.44 -8.80 -9.88
C VAL A 128 -5.73 -9.93 -10.62
N GLY A 129 -5.42 -11.04 -9.95
CA GLY A 129 -4.81 -12.21 -10.57
C GLY A 129 -5.65 -12.77 -11.73
N LEU A 130 -6.97 -12.71 -11.62
CA LEU A 130 -7.92 -13.10 -12.67
C LEU A 130 -8.14 -12.01 -13.75
N GLY A 131 -7.40 -10.90 -13.73
CA GLY A 131 -7.56 -9.78 -14.68
C GLY A 131 -8.88 -9.01 -14.53
N ARG A 132 -9.61 -9.16 -13.41
CA ARG A 132 -10.93 -8.53 -13.19
C ARG A 132 -10.82 -7.17 -12.48
N SER A 133 -9.94 -6.31 -12.93
CA SER A 133 -9.65 -4.99 -12.32
C SER A 133 -10.88 -4.08 -12.18
N ARG A 134 -11.88 -4.19 -13.07
CA ARG A 134 -13.14 -3.42 -12.94
C ARG A 134 -13.90 -3.74 -11.66
N LEU A 135 -13.89 -5.00 -11.20
CA LEU A 135 -14.55 -5.39 -9.95
C LEU A 135 -13.78 -4.85 -8.74
N VAL A 136 -12.43 -4.85 -8.80
CA VAL A 136 -11.58 -4.22 -7.79
C VAL A 136 -11.85 -2.73 -7.68
N MET A 137 -11.98 -2.04 -8.82
CA MET A 137 -12.33 -0.61 -8.86
C MET A 137 -13.69 -0.36 -8.19
N ARG A 138 -14.73 -1.16 -8.51
CA ARG A 138 -16.05 -1.03 -7.88
C ARG A 138 -15.97 -1.22 -6.36
N ALA A 139 -15.23 -2.21 -5.87
CA ALA A 139 -15.04 -2.43 -4.45
C ALA A 139 -14.35 -1.23 -3.76
N GLY A 140 -13.30 -0.70 -4.38
CA GLY A 140 -12.62 0.49 -3.87
C GLY A 140 -13.52 1.74 -3.85
N MET A 141 -14.25 1.98 -4.94
CA MET A 141 -15.16 3.14 -5.03
C MET A 141 -16.31 3.06 -4.02
N SER A 142 -16.91 1.88 -3.83
CA SER A 142 -18.00 1.72 -2.86
C SER A 142 -17.55 1.95 -1.43
N GLY A 143 -16.37 1.42 -1.05
CA GLY A 143 -15.80 1.67 0.26
C GLY A 143 -15.48 3.17 0.49
N THR A 144 -14.93 3.84 -0.53
CA THR A 144 -14.64 5.28 -0.40
C THR A 144 -15.91 6.12 -0.34
N ALA A 145 -16.89 5.85 -1.17
CA ALA A 145 -18.18 6.54 -1.11
C ALA A 145 -18.79 6.39 0.29
N ALA A 146 -18.75 5.18 0.86
CA ALA A 146 -19.19 4.94 2.22
C ALA A 146 -18.39 5.76 3.25
N ALA A 147 -17.07 5.79 3.16
CA ALA A 147 -16.22 6.57 4.08
C ALA A 147 -16.55 8.07 4.01
N VAL A 148 -16.63 8.63 2.79
CA VAL A 148 -16.89 10.07 2.58
C VAL A 148 -18.25 10.50 3.12
N VAL A 149 -19.27 9.62 3.03
CA VAL A 149 -20.62 9.91 3.52
C VAL A 149 -20.75 9.65 5.01
N LEU A 150 -20.25 8.51 5.49
CA LEU A 150 -20.45 8.08 6.87
C LEU A 150 -19.56 8.82 7.86
N SER A 151 -18.34 9.21 7.46
CA SER A 151 -17.42 9.85 8.39
C SER A 151 -17.96 11.20 8.91
N PRO A 152 -18.33 12.17 8.06
CA PRO A 152 -18.94 13.41 8.56
C PRO A 152 -20.23 13.19 9.35
N ALA A 153 -21.05 12.23 8.89
CA ALA A 153 -22.33 11.94 9.52
C ALA A 153 -22.18 11.38 10.94
N LEU A 154 -21.26 10.43 11.12
CA LEU A 154 -21.07 9.77 12.42
C LEU A 154 -20.16 10.58 13.36
N VAL A 155 -19.24 11.36 12.83
CA VAL A 155 -18.36 12.20 13.67
C VAL A 155 -19.09 13.43 14.20
N ASN A 156 -19.79 14.15 13.32
CA ASN A 156 -20.46 15.41 13.68
C ASN A 156 -21.92 15.22 14.13
N GLY A 157 -22.52 14.06 13.83
CA GLY A 157 -23.95 13.84 13.99
C GLY A 157 -24.77 14.33 12.78
N VAL A 158 -26.03 13.91 12.72
CA VAL A 158 -27.00 14.32 11.69
C VAL A 158 -28.34 14.60 12.34
N GLY A 159 -28.83 15.83 12.17
CA GLY A 159 -30.11 16.24 12.73
C GLY A 159 -30.14 16.17 14.26
N PRO A 160 -31.09 15.41 14.86
CA PRO A 160 -31.19 15.29 16.33
C PRO A 160 -30.23 14.28 16.95
N LEU A 161 -29.40 13.60 16.15
CA LEU A 161 -28.41 12.62 16.62
C LEU A 161 -27.09 13.32 16.91
N ASP A 162 -26.64 13.25 18.15
CA ASP A 162 -25.33 13.77 18.55
C ASP A 162 -24.20 13.02 17.84
N GLY A 163 -23.13 13.75 17.49
CA GLY A 163 -21.93 13.18 16.88
C GLY A 163 -21.19 12.27 17.85
N LEU A 164 -20.70 11.15 17.32
CA LEU A 164 -19.91 10.18 18.09
C LEU A 164 -18.43 10.55 18.20
N GLY A 165 -17.98 11.63 17.55
CA GLY A 165 -16.57 12.03 17.53
C GLY A 165 -15.64 10.94 16.99
N LEU A 166 -14.55 10.65 17.72
CA LEU A 166 -13.53 9.68 17.32
C LEU A 166 -14.09 8.24 17.13
N PRO A 167 -14.92 7.67 18.01
CA PRO A 167 -15.61 6.42 17.75
C PRO A 167 -16.43 6.41 16.45
N GLY A 168 -17.06 7.54 16.12
CA GLY A 168 -17.80 7.71 14.86
C GLY A 168 -16.91 7.54 13.61
N ALA A 169 -15.71 8.13 13.64
CA ALA A 169 -14.72 7.92 12.58
C ALA A 169 -14.31 6.43 12.47
N GLY A 170 -14.08 5.76 13.59
CA GLY A 170 -13.75 4.33 13.63
C GLY A 170 -14.86 3.46 13.03
N ILE A 171 -16.12 3.72 13.36
CA ILE A 171 -17.27 3.01 12.82
C ILE A 171 -17.39 3.28 11.30
N ALA A 172 -17.19 4.52 10.86
CA ALA A 172 -17.21 4.87 9.44
C ALA A 172 -16.15 4.09 8.65
N MET A 173 -14.90 4.07 9.14
CA MET A 173 -13.80 3.35 8.52
C MET A 173 -14.02 1.84 8.50
N LEU A 174 -14.49 1.25 9.59
CA LEU A 174 -14.83 -0.17 9.67
C LEU A 174 -15.95 -0.53 8.69
N THR A 175 -17.00 0.27 8.64
CA THR A 175 -18.13 0.06 7.72
C THR A 175 -17.70 0.21 6.26
N ALA A 176 -16.88 1.19 5.94
CA ALA A 176 -16.29 1.37 4.61
C ALA A 176 -15.43 0.17 4.19
N ALA A 177 -14.61 -0.35 5.09
CA ALA A 177 -13.83 -1.57 4.86
C ALA A 177 -14.75 -2.78 4.65
N ALA A 178 -15.82 -2.93 5.44
CA ALA A 178 -16.79 -4.01 5.32
C ALA A 178 -17.54 -3.96 3.97
N ILE A 179 -17.99 -2.78 3.54
CA ILE A 179 -18.65 -2.57 2.24
C ILE A 179 -17.68 -2.92 1.10
N SER A 180 -16.44 -2.41 1.15
CA SER A 180 -15.42 -2.73 0.14
C SER A 180 -15.15 -4.24 0.05
N ALA A 181 -14.97 -4.90 1.21
CA ALA A 181 -14.77 -6.33 1.29
C ALA A 181 -15.98 -7.12 0.76
N ALA A 182 -17.21 -6.74 1.13
CA ALA A 182 -18.43 -7.38 0.67
C ALA A 182 -18.60 -7.27 -0.86
N VAL A 183 -18.34 -6.10 -1.43
CA VAL A 183 -18.39 -5.87 -2.89
C VAL A 183 -17.31 -6.70 -3.60
N ALA A 184 -16.09 -6.78 -3.06
CA ALA A 184 -15.03 -7.61 -3.61
C ALA A 184 -15.40 -9.11 -3.60
N HIS A 185 -15.91 -9.63 -2.48
CA HIS A 185 -16.35 -11.02 -2.36
C HIS A 185 -17.56 -11.33 -3.26
N THR A 186 -18.52 -10.41 -3.36
CA THR A 186 -19.64 -10.54 -4.27
C THR A 186 -19.18 -10.55 -5.72
N GLY A 187 -18.21 -9.69 -6.06
CA GLY A 187 -17.54 -9.69 -7.36
C GLY A 187 -16.88 -11.03 -7.66
N LEU A 188 -16.18 -11.60 -6.69
CA LEU A 188 -15.52 -12.90 -6.81
C LEU A 188 -16.51 -14.05 -7.02
N ARG A 189 -17.63 -14.07 -6.26
CA ARG A 189 -18.72 -15.05 -6.44
C ARG A 189 -19.38 -14.98 -7.81
N ARG A 190 -19.43 -13.81 -8.44
CA ARG A 190 -19.99 -13.58 -9.78
C ARG A 190 -19.02 -13.87 -10.92
N CYS A 191 -17.75 -14.14 -10.62
CA CYS A 191 -16.80 -14.59 -11.65
C CYS A 191 -17.21 -15.97 -12.16
N ALA A 192 -17.32 -16.12 -13.48
CA ALA A 192 -17.78 -17.36 -14.12
C ALA A 192 -16.99 -18.60 -13.67
N VAL A 193 -15.67 -18.45 -13.48
CA VAL A 193 -14.76 -19.53 -13.04
C VAL A 193 -15.10 -20.03 -11.63
N LEU A 194 -15.67 -19.20 -10.75
CA LEU A 194 -16.01 -19.55 -9.35
C LEU A 194 -17.52 -19.57 -9.09
N ALA A 195 -18.35 -19.40 -10.13
CA ALA A 195 -19.79 -19.35 -10.01
C ALA A 195 -20.30 -20.65 -9.36
N SER A 196 -21.23 -20.51 -8.41
CA SER A 196 -21.85 -21.62 -7.65
C SER A 196 -20.91 -22.37 -6.71
N ARG A 197 -19.65 -21.97 -6.52
CA ARG A 197 -18.74 -22.60 -5.57
C ARG A 197 -18.76 -21.93 -4.19
N PRO A 198 -18.67 -22.69 -3.08
CA PRO A 198 -18.60 -22.12 -1.73
C PRO A 198 -17.22 -21.49 -1.50
N LEU A 199 -17.19 -20.16 -1.36
CA LEU A 199 -15.95 -19.39 -1.14
C LEU A 199 -15.51 -19.27 0.33
N GLY A 200 -16.10 -20.07 1.23
CA GLY A 200 -15.66 -20.13 2.63
C GLY A 200 -14.23 -20.65 2.77
N PRO A 201 -13.54 -20.36 3.90
CA PRO A 201 -12.12 -20.70 4.06
C PRO A 201 -11.83 -22.20 4.01
N GLY A 202 -12.82 -23.09 4.25
CA GLY A 202 -12.62 -24.54 4.25
C GLY A 202 -11.55 -24.98 5.26
N THR A 203 -11.03 -26.18 5.09
CA THR A 203 -9.90 -26.69 5.91
C THR A 203 -8.58 -26.05 5.47
N PRO A 204 -7.73 -25.58 6.42
CA PRO A 204 -6.46 -24.94 6.07
C PRO A 204 -5.48 -25.97 5.49
N ARG A 205 -4.93 -25.67 4.32
CA ARG A 205 -3.84 -26.43 3.71
C ARG A 205 -2.51 -25.76 4.04
N VAL A 206 -1.95 -26.06 5.21
CA VAL A 206 -0.79 -25.35 5.78
C VAL A 206 0.36 -25.19 4.78
N ARG A 207 0.73 -26.25 4.05
CA ARG A 207 1.81 -26.17 3.04
C ARG A 207 1.51 -25.15 1.94
N ALA A 208 0.26 -25.09 1.46
CA ALA A 208 -0.14 -24.15 0.43
C ALA A 208 -0.20 -22.71 0.97
N VAL A 209 -0.71 -22.52 2.20
CA VAL A 209 -0.69 -21.20 2.87
C VAL A 209 0.76 -20.71 3.05
N VAL A 210 1.68 -21.59 3.46
CA VAL A 210 3.11 -21.27 3.57
C VAL A 210 3.72 -20.92 2.20
N ALA A 211 3.33 -21.61 1.13
CA ALA A 211 3.79 -21.27 -0.21
C ALA A 211 3.32 -19.88 -0.65
N LEU A 212 2.05 -19.50 -0.36
CA LEU A 212 1.55 -18.14 -0.59
C LEU A 212 2.30 -17.12 0.27
N ALA A 213 2.54 -17.44 1.55
CA ALA A 213 3.29 -16.62 2.48
C ALA A 213 4.74 -16.41 2.03
N GLY A 214 5.36 -17.43 1.43
CA GLY A 214 6.72 -17.35 0.89
C GLY A 214 6.89 -16.28 -0.19
N VAL A 215 5.84 -15.97 -0.94
CA VAL A 215 5.82 -14.86 -1.90
C VAL A 215 5.34 -13.57 -1.23
N GLY A 216 4.34 -13.65 -0.37
CA GLY A 216 3.67 -12.49 0.22
C GLY A 216 4.44 -11.83 1.37
N LEU A 217 5.07 -12.60 2.28
CA LEU A 217 5.78 -12.02 3.42
C LEU A 217 7.00 -11.18 3.02
N PRO A 218 7.83 -11.57 2.06
CA PRO A 218 8.88 -10.67 1.57
C PRO A 218 8.32 -9.35 1.03
N LEU A 219 7.17 -9.36 0.35
CA LEU A 219 6.49 -8.13 -0.09
C LEU A 219 5.98 -7.30 1.09
N ALA A 220 5.39 -7.93 2.09
CA ALA A 220 4.98 -7.25 3.32
C ALA A 220 6.18 -6.58 4.00
N ALA A 221 7.31 -7.28 4.08
CA ALA A 221 8.54 -6.74 4.66
C ALA A 221 9.09 -5.56 3.85
N THR A 222 9.04 -5.57 2.50
CA THR A 222 9.44 -4.39 1.71
C THR A 222 8.57 -3.17 2.00
N VAL A 223 7.25 -3.37 2.16
CA VAL A 223 6.32 -2.30 2.52
C VAL A 223 6.64 -1.76 3.91
N LEU A 224 6.86 -2.63 4.88
CA LEU A 224 7.20 -2.25 6.25
C LEU A 224 8.52 -1.46 6.30
N ILE A 225 9.58 -1.93 5.61
CA ILE A 225 10.85 -1.22 5.49
C ILE A 225 10.64 0.17 4.89
N LYS A 226 9.85 0.27 3.81
CA LYS A 226 9.56 1.57 3.17
C LYS A 226 8.92 2.55 4.16
N PHE A 227 7.88 2.12 4.89
CA PHE A 227 7.22 2.99 5.89
C PHE A 227 8.16 3.36 7.04
N ALA A 228 8.94 2.42 7.57
CA ALA A 228 9.89 2.68 8.64
C ALA A 228 10.95 3.71 8.21
N VAL A 229 11.50 3.56 7.01
CA VAL A 229 12.51 4.49 6.50
C VAL A 229 11.91 5.85 6.19
N LEU A 230 10.72 5.93 5.58
CA LEU A 230 10.02 7.22 5.40
C LEU A 230 9.78 7.93 6.74
N GLY A 231 9.50 7.18 7.82
CA GLY A 231 9.45 7.72 9.18
C GLY A 231 10.80 8.30 9.64
N VAL A 232 11.90 7.59 9.38
CA VAL A 232 13.26 8.11 9.69
C VAL A 232 13.56 9.37 8.90
N LEU A 233 13.20 9.42 7.60
CA LEU A 233 13.39 10.62 6.76
C LEU A 233 12.56 11.80 7.28
N ALA A 234 11.34 11.56 7.74
CA ALA A 234 10.49 12.59 8.33
C ALA A 234 11.10 13.16 9.62
N VAL A 235 11.65 12.31 10.49
CA VAL A 235 12.39 12.75 11.68
C VAL A 235 13.65 13.53 11.30
N ALA A 236 14.38 13.08 10.29
CA ALA A 236 15.58 13.79 9.81
C ALA A 236 15.23 15.19 9.25
N ALA A 237 14.13 15.31 8.50
CA ALA A 237 13.63 16.59 8.02
C ALA A 237 13.17 17.52 9.17
N ALA A 238 12.50 16.98 10.18
CA ALA A 238 12.02 17.73 11.35
C ALA A 238 13.19 18.27 12.23
N ARG A 239 14.36 17.66 12.16
CA ARG A 239 15.56 18.16 12.84
C ARG A 239 16.17 19.40 12.19
N ILE A 240 15.81 19.73 10.95
CA ILE A 240 16.24 20.97 10.29
C ILE A 240 15.43 22.13 10.87
N ASP A 241 14.15 22.17 10.58
CA ASP A 241 13.16 23.09 11.14
C ASP A 241 11.73 22.65 10.76
N PRO A 242 10.68 23.31 11.30
CA PRO A 242 9.29 22.98 10.98
C PRO A 242 8.90 23.17 9.52
N VAL A 243 9.49 24.15 8.80
CA VAL A 243 9.20 24.43 7.39
C VAL A 243 9.68 23.28 6.50
N HIS A 244 10.90 22.78 6.75
CA HIS A 244 11.45 21.63 6.03
C HIS A 244 10.69 20.35 6.34
N ALA A 245 10.23 20.16 7.59
CA ALA A 245 9.38 19.04 7.97
C ALA A 245 8.05 19.04 7.21
N ALA A 246 7.39 20.21 7.13
CA ALA A 246 6.15 20.37 6.39
C ALA A 246 6.36 20.14 4.88
N ALA A 247 7.41 20.72 4.29
CA ALA A 247 7.77 20.53 2.89
C ALA A 247 8.03 19.05 2.55
N HIS A 248 8.78 18.34 3.41
CA HIS A 248 9.02 16.91 3.26
C HIS A 248 7.72 16.10 3.30
N SER A 249 6.88 16.33 4.30
CA SER A 249 5.62 15.61 4.50
C SER A 249 4.66 15.77 3.30
N ILE A 250 4.51 17.00 2.79
CA ILE A 250 3.69 17.30 1.62
C ILE A 250 4.28 16.61 0.37
N SER A 251 5.59 16.70 0.16
CA SER A 251 6.27 16.07 -0.97
C SER A 251 6.14 14.54 -0.96
N VAL A 252 6.24 13.89 0.21
CA VAL A 252 6.01 12.45 0.37
C VAL A 252 4.54 12.10 0.06
N SER A 253 3.59 12.92 0.47
CA SER A 253 2.16 12.72 0.18
C SER A 253 1.88 12.78 -1.33
N LEU A 254 2.46 13.77 -2.03
CA LEU A 254 2.36 13.90 -3.49
C LEU A 254 3.01 12.70 -4.21
N THR A 255 4.20 12.29 -3.76
CA THR A 255 4.88 11.09 -4.27
C THR A 255 4.02 9.84 -4.10
N GLY A 256 3.43 9.65 -2.92
CA GLY A 256 2.55 8.51 -2.61
C GLY A 256 1.31 8.45 -3.50
N LEU A 257 0.72 9.62 -3.79
CA LEU A 257 -0.44 9.72 -4.68
C LEU A 257 -0.11 9.20 -6.09
N VAL A 258 0.98 9.68 -6.68
CA VAL A 258 1.42 9.27 -8.02
C VAL A 258 1.89 7.81 -8.04
N PHE A 259 2.63 7.38 -7.02
CA PHE A 259 3.10 6.00 -6.85
C PHE A 259 1.95 4.98 -6.84
N THR A 260 0.77 5.36 -6.35
CA THR A 260 -0.41 4.50 -6.37
C THR A 260 -0.81 4.05 -7.78
N ALA A 261 -0.67 4.93 -8.79
CA ALA A 261 -0.92 4.59 -10.18
C ALA A 261 0.09 3.55 -10.69
N ALA A 262 1.37 3.73 -10.36
CA ALA A 262 2.42 2.78 -10.75
C ALA A 262 2.21 1.39 -10.12
N VAL A 263 1.81 1.33 -8.85
CA VAL A 263 1.43 0.07 -8.18
C VAL A 263 0.26 -0.62 -8.88
N ALA A 264 -0.75 0.13 -9.30
CA ALA A 264 -1.90 -0.43 -10.02
C ALA A 264 -1.47 -1.05 -11.37
N VAL A 265 -0.61 -0.38 -12.13
CA VAL A 265 -0.03 -0.92 -13.39
C VAL A 265 0.83 -2.15 -13.10
N GLY A 266 1.69 -2.10 -12.09
CA GLY A 266 2.53 -3.23 -11.69
C GLY A 266 1.70 -4.47 -11.34
N GLN A 267 0.63 -4.32 -10.57
CA GLN A 267 -0.29 -5.41 -10.25
C GLN A 267 -0.99 -5.96 -11.50
N ALA A 268 -1.41 -5.10 -12.42
CA ALA A 268 -2.05 -5.51 -13.68
C ALA A 268 -1.10 -6.26 -14.62
N THR A 269 0.21 -6.16 -14.42
CA THR A 269 1.21 -6.90 -15.19
C THR A 269 1.21 -8.41 -14.85
N ILE A 270 0.81 -8.80 -13.61
CA ILE A 270 0.85 -10.20 -13.17
C ILE A 270 -0.01 -11.12 -14.06
N PRO A 271 -1.31 -10.85 -14.28
CA PRO A 271 -2.13 -11.70 -15.16
C PRO A 271 -1.64 -11.70 -16.62
N LEU A 272 -0.96 -10.63 -17.09
CA LEU A 272 -0.38 -10.58 -18.43
C LEU A 272 0.86 -11.48 -18.57
N VAL A 273 1.60 -11.69 -17.50
CA VAL A 273 2.78 -12.56 -17.47
C VAL A 273 2.40 -14.04 -17.35
N ALA A 274 1.28 -14.37 -16.72
CA ALA A 274 0.89 -15.75 -16.40
C ALA A 274 0.80 -16.69 -17.64
N PRO A 275 0.19 -16.31 -18.80
CA PRO A 275 0.15 -17.17 -19.99
C PRO A 275 1.54 -17.49 -20.53
N HIS A 276 2.45 -16.51 -20.54
CA HIS A 276 3.83 -16.69 -20.98
C HIS A 276 4.63 -17.60 -20.07
N LEU A 277 4.35 -17.56 -18.73
CA LEU A 277 4.94 -18.50 -17.78
C LEU A 277 4.46 -19.93 -18.03
N LYS A 278 3.16 -20.15 -18.28
CA LYS A 278 2.61 -21.46 -18.67
C LYS A 278 3.27 -22.00 -19.94
N ALA A 279 3.51 -21.12 -20.92
CA ALA A 279 4.15 -21.46 -22.18
C ALA A 279 5.70 -21.55 -22.10
N LYS A 280 6.32 -21.29 -20.94
CA LYS A 280 7.77 -21.17 -20.75
C LYS A 280 8.43 -20.14 -21.72
N ASP A 281 7.65 -19.15 -22.16
CA ASP A 281 8.07 -18.08 -23.07
C ASP A 281 8.75 -16.94 -22.30
N VAL A 282 10.06 -17.04 -22.14
CA VAL A 282 10.89 -16.02 -21.47
C VAL A 282 10.79 -14.65 -22.14
N ARG A 283 10.67 -14.63 -23.50
CA ARG A 283 10.57 -13.36 -24.24
C ARG A 283 9.24 -12.69 -23.96
N GLY A 284 8.14 -13.44 -23.97
CA GLY A 284 6.80 -12.95 -23.62
C GLY A 284 6.75 -12.40 -22.20
N VAL A 285 7.31 -13.12 -21.21
CA VAL A 285 7.42 -12.65 -19.81
C VAL A 285 8.12 -11.30 -19.72
N ARG A 286 9.28 -11.15 -20.38
CA ARG A 286 10.03 -9.88 -20.36
C ARG A 286 9.31 -8.76 -21.10
N THR A 287 8.64 -9.09 -22.21
CA THR A 287 7.87 -8.11 -22.99
C THR A 287 6.68 -7.60 -22.21
N ALA A 288 5.94 -8.47 -21.50
CA ALA A 288 4.82 -8.08 -20.66
C ALA A 288 5.25 -7.12 -19.52
N VAL A 289 6.36 -7.42 -18.83
CA VAL A 289 6.89 -6.55 -17.78
C VAL A 289 7.41 -5.22 -18.35
N ARG A 290 8.08 -5.25 -19.52
CA ARG A 290 8.52 -4.02 -20.19
C ARG A 290 7.33 -3.15 -20.60
N ALA A 291 6.27 -3.73 -21.14
CA ALA A 291 5.04 -3.00 -21.46
C ALA A 291 4.44 -2.36 -20.21
N GLY A 292 4.39 -3.10 -19.09
CA GLY A 292 3.98 -2.55 -17.78
C GLY A 292 4.87 -1.37 -17.37
N ALA A 293 6.19 -1.46 -17.52
CA ALA A 293 7.11 -0.39 -17.17
C ALA A 293 6.89 0.87 -18.04
N VAL A 294 6.70 0.72 -19.33
CA VAL A 294 6.39 1.83 -20.26
C VAL A 294 5.05 2.47 -19.89
N THR A 295 4.02 1.65 -19.60
CA THR A 295 2.70 2.15 -19.22
C THR A 295 2.75 2.90 -17.88
N ALA A 296 3.46 2.36 -16.88
CA ALA A 296 3.63 3.02 -15.58
C ALA A 296 4.39 4.34 -15.73
N LEU A 297 5.46 4.35 -16.53
CA LEU A 297 6.23 5.56 -16.83
C LEU A 297 5.34 6.61 -17.50
N GLY A 298 4.57 6.24 -18.52
CA GLY A 298 3.63 7.14 -19.20
C GLY A 298 2.58 7.73 -18.25
N ALA A 299 1.98 6.88 -17.40
CA ALA A 299 1.00 7.32 -16.41
C ALA A 299 1.61 8.29 -15.38
N VAL A 300 2.81 7.99 -14.88
CA VAL A 300 3.51 8.82 -13.90
C VAL A 300 3.97 10.13 -14.49
N LEU A 301 4.48 10.13 -15.73
CA LEU A 301 4.86 11.35 -16.45
C LEU A 301 3.63 12.23 -16.73
N LEU A 302 2.49 11.63 -17.09
CA LEU A 302 1.24 12.37 -17.30
C LEU A 302 0.77 13.02 -15.99
N ILE A 303 0.64 12.24 -14.91
CA ILE A 303 0.18 12.75 -13.62
C ILE A 303 1.19 13.76 -13.05
N GLY A 304 2.48 13.46 -13.11
CA GLY A 304 3.55 14.36 -12.69
C GLY A 304 3.60 15.64 -13.48
N GLY A 305 3.38 15.56 -14.80
CA GLY A 305 3.26 16.72 -15.68
C GLY A 305 2.05 17.63 -15.32
N VAL A 306 0.89 17.01 -15.06
CA VAL A 306 -0.30 17.73 -14.58
C VAL A 306 -0.01 18.40 -13.23
N LEU A 307 0.63 17.69 -12.29
CA LEU A 307 1.04 18.27 -11.01
C LEU A 307 2.05 19.43 -11.18
N ALA A 308 2.99 19.31 -12.10
CA ALA A 308 3.96 20.36 -12.39
C ALA A 308 3.30 21.61 -12.99
N VAL A 309 2.31 21.45 -13.87
CA VAL A 309 1.53 22.55 -14.44
C VAL A 309 0.62 23.20 -13.39
N LEU A 310 -0.08 22.38 -12.62
CA LEU A 310 -1.02 22.81 -11.57
C LEU A 310 -0.34 23.01 -10.20
N ARG A 311 0.99 23.13 -10.16
CA ARG A 311 1.76 23.18 -8.90
C ARG A 311 1.24 24.21 -7.90
N VAL A 312 0.92 25.42 -8.36
CA VAL A 312 0.47 26.51 -7.48
C VAL A 312 -0.90 26.21 -6.86
N PRO A 313 -1.98 25.93 -7.63
CA PRO A 313 -3.27 25.60 -7.04
C PRO A 313 -3.24 24.29 -6.23
N VAL A 314 -2.45 23.29 -6.62
CA VAL A 314 -2.33 22.07 -5.82
C VAL A 314 -1.66 22.33 -4.48
N LEU A 315 -0.55 23.08 -4.45
CA LEU A 315 0.15 23.37 -3.20
C LEU A 315 -0.66 24.27 -2.27
N SER A 316 -1.49 25.18 -2.80
CA SER A 316 -2.37 26.02 -1.97
C SER A 316 -3.44 25.22 -1.23
N LEU A 317 -3.77 23.99 -1.66
CA LEU A 317 -4.64 23.08 -0.93
C LEU A 317 -3.96 22.46 0.30
N PHE A 318 -2.62 22.36 0.29
CA PHE A 318 -1.86 21.73 1.37
C PHE A 318 -1.27 22.72 2.36
N THR A 319 -0.86 23.92 1.91
CA THR A 319 -0.23 24.90 2.78
C THR A 319 -0.46 26.34 2.30
N HIS A 320 -0.68 27.23 3.26
CA HIS A 320 -0.71 28.70 3.04
C HIS A 320 0.63 29.34 3.40
N ASP A 321 1.57 28.59 4.00
CA ASP A 321 2.92 29.07 4.33
C ASP A 321 3.74 29.22 3.04
N ALA A 322 4.16 30.45 2.76
CA ALA A 322 4.94 30.79 1.58
C ALA A 322 6.33 30.10 1.62
N ALA A 323 6.99 30.06 2.78
CA ALA A 323 8.30 29.46 2.92
C ALA A 323 8.26 27.93 2.65
N ALA A 324 7.26 27.24 3.19
CA ALA A 324 7.06 25.81 2.91
C ALA A 324 6.76 25.57 1.42
N ARG A 325 5.94 26.42 0.79
CA ARG A 325 5.63 26.31 -0.62
C ARG A 325 6.85 26.52 -1.51
N ASP A 326 7.67 27.54 -1.22
CA ASP A 326 8.91 27.82 -1.98
C ASP A 326 9.89 26.65 -1.87
N GLN A 327 10.01 26.05 -0.67
CA GLN A 327 10.83 24.86 -0.45
C GLN A 327 10.32 23.65 -1.26
N ILE A 328 8.99 23.43 -1.33
CA ILE A 328 8.42 22.34 -2.13
C ILE A 328 8.66 22.58 -3.63
N LEU A 329 8.51 23.82 -4.10
CA LEU A 329 8.76 24.18 -5.50
C LEU A 329 10.23 23.95 -5.89
N ALA A 330 11.17 24.25 -5.00
CA ALA A 330 12.59 23.98 -5.21
C ALA A 330 12.89 22.46 -5.28
N LEU A 331 12.16 21.64 -4.50
CA LEU A 331 12.30 20.19 -4.51
C LEU A 331 11.54 19.50 -5.64
N LEU A 332 10.58 20.16 -6.30
CA LEU A 332 9.67 19.54 -7.25
C LEU A 332 10.37 18.73 -8.36
N PRO A 333 11.48 19.18 -8.97
CA PRO A 333 12.21 18.36 -9.95
C PRO A 333 12.72 17.04 -9.38
N LEU A 334 13.24 17.05 -8.14
CA LEU A 334 13.70 15.85 -7.46
C LEU A 334 12.52 14.92 -7.09
N VAL A 335 11.41 15.48 -6.64
CA VAL A 335 10.17 14.74 -6.34
C VAL A 335 9.69 14.00 -7.60
N LEU A 336 9.69 14.64 -8.75
CA LEU A 336 9.28 14.02 -10.02
C LEU A 336 10.25 12.89 -10.44
N LEU A 337 11.55 13.06 -10.26
CA LEU A 337 12.54 12.01 -10.53
C LEU A 337 12.38 10.82 -9.57
N VAL A 338 12.15 11.08 -8.28
CA VAL A 338 11.87 10.04 -7.29
C VAL A 338 10.63 9.24 -7.66
N VAL A 339 9.55 9.90 -8.10
CA VAL A 339 8.31 9.22 -8.52
C VAL A 339 8.53 8.34 -9.75
N VAL A 340 9.34 8.79 -10.72
CA VAL A 340 9.71 7.99 -11.91
C VAL A 340 10.47 6.72 -11.50
N THR A 341 11.48 6.87 -10.65
CA THR A 341 12.25 5.70 -10.17
C THR A 341 11.39 4.78 -9.30
N ASP A 342 10.52 5.32 -8.47
CA ASP A 342 9.56 4.55 -7.65
C ASP A 342 8.58 3.76 -8.53
N ALA A 343 8.13 4.34 -9.65
CA ALA A 343 7.25 3.65 -10.60
C ALA A 343 7.93 2.46 -11.29
N LEU A 344 9.13 2.65 -11.78
CA LEU A 344 9.90 1.59 -12.41
C LEU A 344 10.22 0.46 -11.41
N GLN A 345 10.62 0.83 -10.19
CA GLN A 345 10.86 -0.09 -9.08
C GLN A 345 9.61 -0.94 -8.78
N ALA A 346 8.43 -0.32 -8.72
CA ALA A 346 7.19 -1.04 -8.47
C ALA A 346 6.91 -2.09 -9.55
N VAL A 347 7.06 -1.75 -10.84
CA VAL A 347 6.78 -2.70 -11.94
C VAL A 347 7.76 -3.86 -11.96
N PHE A 348 9.08 -3.62 -11.79
CA PHE A 348 10.05 -4.71 -11.70
C PHE A 348 9.85 -5.57 -10.46
N GLY A 349 9.47 -4.95 -9.33
CA GLY A 349 9.05 -5.66 -8.13
C GLY A 349 7.87 -6.58 -8.39
N PHE A 350 6.83 -6.11 -9.07
CA PHE A 350 5.69 -6.96 -9.46
C PHE A 350 6.05 -7.99 -10.53
N GLY A 351 7.03 -7.72 -11.39
CA GLY A 351 7.61 -8.72 -12.28
C GLY A 351 8.22 -9.90 -11.50
N LEU A 352 8.94 -9.62 -10.41
CA LEU A 352 9.47 -10.66 -9.51
C LEU A 352 8.33 -11.40 -8.77
N VAL A 353 7.25 -10.70 -8.39
CA VAL A 353 6.04 -11.32 -7.84
C VAL A 353 5.42 -12.29 -8.86
N ALA A 354 5.28 -11.88 -10.11
CA ALA A 354 4.69 -12.70 -11.16
C ALA A 354 5.41 -14.04 -11.34
N ILE A 355 6.75 -14.03 -11.25
CA ILE A 355 7.58 -15.25 -11.30
C ILE A 355 7.76 -15.93 -9.92
N ARG A 356 7.04 -15.48 -8.89
CA ARG A 356 7.04 -16.00 -7.51
C ARG A 356 8.40 -15.96 -6.80
N ASP A 357 9.29 -15.04 -7.18
CA ASP A 357 10.63 -14.88 -6.60
C ASP A 357 10.79 -13.47 -6.01
N THR A 358 10.29 -13.27 -4.78
CA THR A 358 10.21 -11.95 -4.12
C THR A 358 11.35 -11.67 -3.14
N VAL A 359 12.10 -12.70 -2.73
CA VAL A 359 13.23 -12.54 -1.78
C VAL A 359 14.31 -11.60 -2.30
N PRO A 360 14.73 -11.63 -3.59
CA PRO A 360 15.70 -10.68 -4.11
C PRO A 360 15.23 -9.22 -4.01
N SER A 361 13.92 -8.99 -4.19
CA SER A 361 13.33 -7.65 -4.00
C SER A 361 13.45 -7.19 -2.55
N LEU A 362 13.16 -8.06 -1.58
CA LEU A 362 13.31 -7.77 -0.16
C LEU A 362 14.76 -7.41 0.20
N LEU A 363 15.73 -8.20 -0.27
CA LEU A 363 17.15 -7.95 0.00
C LEU A 363 17.61 -6.61 -0.58
N ALA A 364 17.19 -6.29 -1.82
CA ALA A 364 17.48 -5.00 -2.43
C ALA A 364 16.89 -3.84 -1.60
N PHE A 365 15.64 -3.97 -1.13
CA PHE A 365 15.02 -2.99 -0.24
C PHE A 365 15.78 -2.85 1.07
N ALA A 366 16.11 -3.96 1.74
CA ALA A 366 16.80 -3.92 3.02
C ALA A 366 18.16 -3.21 2.92
N VAL A 367 18.89 -3.46 1.84
CA VAL A 367 20.20 -2.81 1.62
C VAL A 367 20.02 -1.34 1.24
N CYS A 368 19.27 -1.03 0.18
CA CYS A 368 19.18 0.35 -0.33
C CYS A 368 18.51 1.29 0.69
N TYR A 369 17.40 0.85 1.28
CA TYR A 369 16.67 1.66 2.26
C TYR A 369 17.31 1.63 3.64
N GLY A 370 17.97 0.54 4.02
CA GLY A 370 18.77 0.47 5.24
C GLY A 370 19.93 1.48 5.22
N LEU A 371 20.69 1.53 4.12
CA LEU A 371 21.73 2.52 3.93
C LEU A 371 21.18 3.95 3.92
N LEU A 372 20.04 4.18 3.25
CA LEU A 372 19.38 5.48 3.26
C LEU A 372 18.99 5.92 4.68
N ALA A 373 18.42 5.01 5.48
CA ALA A 373 18.05 5.32 6.87
C ALA A 373 19.27 5.70 7.73
N LEU A 374 20.38 4.97 7.59
CA LEU A 374 21.63 5.27 8.30
C LEU A 374 22.24 6.61 7.87
N ALA A 375 22.12 6.94 6.59
CA ALA A 375 22.66 8.18 6.03
C ALA A 375 21.74 9.40 6.21
N ALA A 376 20.47 9.22 6.55
CA ALA A 376 19.47 10.30 6.58
C ALA A 376 19.88 11.49 7.45
N VAL A 377 20.22 11.24 8.72
CA VAL A 377 20.60 12.30 9.67
C VAL A 377 21.92 13.00 9.28
N PRO A 378 23.04 12.31 8.97
CA PRO A 378 24.26 12.98 8.57
C PRO A 378 24.14 13.74 7.24
N LEU A 379 23.30 13.29 6.31
CA LEU A 379 23.05 14.00 5.05
C LEU A 379 22.25 15.28 5.24
N THR A 380 21.21 15.25 6.08
CA THR A 380 20.43 16.47 6.39
C THR A 380 21.28 17.52 7.12
N ALA A 381 22.18 17.10 7.99
CA ALA A 381 23.09 18.03 8.69
C ALA A 381 24.07 18.75 7.75
N ARG A 382 24.43 18.15 6.61
CA ARG A 382 25.40 18.72 5.66
C ARG A 382 24.77 19.46 4.48
N GLY A 383 23.65 18.98 3.97
CA GLY A 383 23.06 19.46 2.72
C GLY A 383 21.55 19.65 2.78
N GLY A 384 20.98 19.70 3.99
CA GLY A 384 19.57 19.98 4.22
C GLY A 384 18.62 18.97 3.55
N LEU A 385 17.42 19.43 3.27
CA LEU A 385 16.36 18.60 2.68
C LEU A 385 16.69 18.14 1.25
N THR A 386 17.42 18.94 0.48
CA THR A 386 17.84 18.59 -0.89
C THR A 386 18.75 17.36 -0.88
N ALA A 387 19.73 17.29 0.03
CA ALA A 387 20.61 16.13 0.14
C ALA A 387 19.83 14.86 0.53
N LEU A 388 18.82 14.98 1.40
CA LEU A 388 17.95 13.88 1.77
C LEU A 388 17.16 13.33 0.57
N TRP A 389 16.59 14.20 -0.26
CA TRP A 389 15.86 13.82 -1.47
C TRP A 389 16.77 13.27 -2.58
N LEU A 390 17.99 13.77 -2.72
CA LEU A 390 19.00 13.20 -3.61
C LEU A 390 19.39 11.78 -3.16
N ALA A 391 19.54 11.56 -1.87
CA ALA A 391 19.82 10.22 -1.32
C ALA A 391 18.64 9.26 -1.56
N LEU A 392 17.41 9.72 -1.40
CA LEU A 392 16.21 8.94 -1.72
C LEU A 392 16.14 8.58 -3.21
N LEU A 393 16.44 9.53 -4.10
CA LEU A 393 16.55 9.30 -5.54
C LEU A 393 17.64 8.25 -5.85
N GLY A 394 18.79 8.37 -5.23
CA GLY A 394 19.88 7.40 -5.37
C GLY A 394 19.50 6.00 -4.91
N ALA A 395 18.86 5.88 -3.74
CA ALA A 395 18.39 4.61 -3.20
C ALA A 395 17.34 3.98 -4.13
N ASN A 396 16.37 4.75 -4.62
CA ASN A 396 15.37 4.26 -5.57
C ASN A 396 15.98 3.84 -6.91
N THR A 397 16.96 4.58 -7.41
CA THR A 397 17.68 4.24 -8.66
C THR A 397 18.43 2.91 -8.51
N LEU A 398 19.17 2.73 -7.42
CA LEU A 398 19.86 1.47 -7.13
C LEU A 398 18.86 0.30 -6.99
N LEU A 399 17.70 0.57 -6.38
CA LEU A 399 16.65 -0.42 -6.23
C LEU A 399 16.05 -0.84 -7.58
N VAL A 400 15.81 0.12 -8.50
CA VAL A 400 15.37 -0.18 -9.88
C VAL A 400 16.38 -1.06 -10.58
N VAL A 401 17.67 -0.68 -10.56
CA VAL A 401 18.74 -1.45 -11.20
C VAL A 401 18.84 -2.86 -10.60
N GLY A 402 18.79 -2.98 -9.28
CA GLY A 402 18.82 -4.26 -8.58
C GLY A 402 17.65 -5.15 -8.98
N GLN A 403 16.42 -4.66 -8.87
CA GLN A 403 15.22 -5.44 -9.19
C GLN A 403 15.13 -5.80 -10.69
N ALA A 404 15.46 -4.87 -11.60
CA ALA A 404 15.50 -5.14 -13.02
C ALA A 404 16.54 -6.23 -13.35
N THR A 405 17.72 -6.17 -12.74
CA THR A 405 18.78 -7.17 -12.91
C THR A 405 18.35 -8.53 -12.37
N PHE A 406 17.78 -8.59 -11.17
CA PHE A 406 17.27 -9.83 -10.60
C PHE A 406 16.16 -10.42 -11.47
N PHE A 407 15.19 -9.59 -11.89
CA PHE A 407 14.13 -10.04 -12.78
C PHE A 407 14.68 -10.61 -14.08
N HIS A 408 15.64 -9.93 -14.71
CA HIS A 408 16.22 -10.39 -15.98
C HIS A 408 16.99 -11.71 -15.83
N ARG A 409 17.77 -11.86 -14.76
CA ARG A 409 18.51 -13.10 -14.45
C ARG A 409 17.57 -14.26 -14.11
N ARG A 410 16.56 -14.00 -13.26
CA ARG A 410 15.64 -15.05 -12.80
C ARG A 410 14.67 -15.49 -13.91
N SER A 411 14.15 -14.55 -14.69
CA SER A 411 13.31 -14.89 -15.85
C SER A 411 14.06 -15.75 -16.88
N GLY A 412 15.35 -15.56 -17.06
CA GLY A 412 16.17 -16.39 -17.97
C GLY A 412 16.26 -17.87 -17.56
N ARG A 413 16.15 -18.19 -16.27
CA ARG A 413 16.18 -19.57 -15.77
C ARG A 413 14.90 -20.35 -16.06
N LEU A 414 13.78 -19.67 -16.31
CA LEU A 414 12.49 -20.30 -16.64
C LEU A 414 12.53 -21.12 -17.93
N GLY A 415 13.44 -20.79 -18.87
CA GLY A 415 13.64 -21.53 -20.13
C GLY A 415 14.59 -22.73 -20.02
N VAL A 416 15.32 -22.88 -18.91
CA VAL A 416 16.38 -23.88 -18.76
C VAL A 416 15.92 -25.12 -17.94
N SER A 417 14.87 -24.98 -17.14
CA SER A 417 14.31 -26.13 -16.39
C SER A 417 13.60 -27.09 -17.36
N GLY A 418 14.34 -28.15 -17.76
CA GLY A 418 13.81 -29.30 -18.47
C GLY A 418 12.77 -30.07 -17.62
N PRO A 419 12.02 -31.00 -18.21
CA PRO A 419 11.02 -31.79 -17.51
C PRO A 419 11.72 -32.76 -16.54
N GLY A 420 11.68 -32.47 -15.25
CA GLY A 420 12.16 -33.40 -14.24
C GLY A 420 12.82 -32.73 -13.06
N THR A 421 12.05 -32.15 -12.18
CA THR A 421 12.22 -32.11 -10.69
C THR A 421 10.99 -31.39 -10.14
N ASP A 422 9.91 -32.14 -10.00
CA ASP A 422 8.78 -31.81 -9.10
C ASP A 422 9.00 -32.42 -7.73
#